data_238e7dbbc24978c3b339f45cc1281269
#
_entry.id   238e7dbbc24978c3b339f45cc1281269
#
_cell.length_a   1.000
_cell.length_b   1.000
_cell.length_c   1.000
_cell.angle_alpha   90.00
_cell.angle_beta   90.00
_cell.angle_gamma   90.00
#
_symmetry.space_group_name_H-M   'P 1'
#
loop_
_entity.id
_entity.type
_entity.pdbx_description
1 polymer ?
#
loop_
_entity_poly.entity_id
_entity_poly.type
_entity_poly.pdbx_seq_one_letter_code
_entity_poly.pdbx_strand_id
1 'polypeptide(L)'
;MVLLAAATLRVLPAAAQIGASVGLGVGTVRYPGGSSLGSAMLSPGVHYTADAVGMDASASLASLPGSVWSSQARASVWGTTPPFDRNLRLGGEATFAGTTLNGGGGSTAAAHGLVEVVWGPSPNWGIGLAVGPSTGMISGTLPVVALHTRARSWWRPGGAADAPDVQLLVEPTRFPAGWFTDASATATVERGRTILSLSLAGRVSATYGSKAAGSASLQWFVKPRVALEVGGGSVLNDPYQDLPRTGFIFLGVRLHRSPRPAPDGGARTLAPLVAEMRGDSVVLRFRMAGARSVAIAGDWNAWGPRMLRPLGEDVWESTLVLRRGLYHFNLVVDGSDWVVPNGVATVSDGLGGLVAVLIVP
;
A
#
# COMPACT_ATOMS: atom_id res chain seq x y z
N MET A 1 25.45 17.17 -20.78
CA MET A 1 25.61 15.74 -21.09
C MET A 1 25.75 15.00 -19.78
N VAL A 2 24.62 14.54 -19.22
CA VAL A 2 24.54 13.82 -17.95
C VAL A 2 24.40 12.34 -18.29
N LEU A 3 25.44 11.55 -18.00
CA LEU A 3 25.40 10.10 -18.12
C LEU A 3 24.49 9.54 -17.02
N LEU A 4 23.30 9.08 -17.39
CA LEU A 4 22.50 8.18 -16.57
C LEU A 4 23.20 6.81 -16.59
N ALA A 5 23.86 6.46 -15.50
CA ALA A 5 24.27 5.09 -15.24
C ALA A 5 23.02 4.25 -14.98
N ALA A 6 22.58 3.50 -15.97
CA ALA A 6 21.56 2.47 -15.82
C ALA A 6 22.17 1.31 -15.03
N ALA A 7 22.04 1.36 -13.70
CA ALA A 7 22.25 0.19 -12.88
C ALA A 7 21.12 -0.79 -13.18
N THR A 8 21.41 -1.85 -13.92
CA THR A 8 20.51 -2.99 -14.12
C THR A 8 20.36 -3.72 -12.77
N LEU A 9 19.41 -3.28 -11.98
CA LEU A 9 18.90 -4.05 -10.84
C LEU A 9 18.30 -5.35 -11.40
N ARG A 10 19.00 -6.46 -11.26
CA ARG A 10 18.40 -7.79 -11.35
C ARG A 10 17.51 -7.96 -10.12
N VAL A 11 16.28 -7.51 -10.21
CA VAL A 11 15.24 -7.84 -9.24
C VAL A 11 14.85 -9.29 -9.51
N LEU A 12 15.27 -10.20 -8.64
CA LEU A 12 14.65 -11.51 -8.55
C LEU A 12 13.17 -11.25 -8.20
N PRO A 13 12.19 -11.87 -8.88
CA PRO A 13 10.79 -11.64 -8.61
C PRO A 13 10.42 -12.26 -7.26
N ALA A 14 10.50 -11.51 -6.19
CA ALA A 14 9.68 -11.75 -5.03
C ALA A 14 8.22 -11.56 -5.48
N ALA A 15 7.29 -12.31 -4.92
CA ALA A 15 5.90 -12.35 -5.35
C ALA A 15 5.28 -10.94 -5.34
N ALA A 16 5.28 -10.31 -6.50
CA ALA A 16 4.72 -8.98 -6.67
C ALA A 16 3.20 -9.03 -6.47
N GLN A 17 2.69 -8.20 -5.57
CA GLN A 17 1.26 -8.09 -5.32
C GLN A 17 0.67 -6.95 -6.16
N ILE A 18 -0.28 -7.30 -7.02
CA ILE A 18 -1.02 -6.32 -7.81
C ILE A 18 -2.46 -6.26 -7.31
N GLY A 19 -2.82 -5.15 -6.70
CA GLY A 19 -4.19 -4.78 -6.37
C GLY A 19 -4.79 -3.88 -7.45
N ALA A 20 -6.03 -4.12 -7.84
CA ALA A 20 -6.79 -3.21 -8.69
C ALA A 20 -8.22 -3.12 -8.19
N SER A 21 -8.81 -1.94 -8.31
CA SER A 21 -10.20 -1.70 -7.94
C SER A 21 -10.86 -0.66 -8.83
N VAL A 22 -12.18 -0.70 -8.89
CA VAL A 22 -12.99 0.31 -9.57
C VAL A 22 -14.15 0.69 -8.66
N GLY A 23 -14.26 1.97 -8.33
CA GLY A 23 -15.37 2.55 -7.59
C GLY A 23 -16.39 3.20 -8.54
N LEU A 24 -17.67 2.99 -8.27
CA LEU A 24 -18.80 3.68 -8.89
C LEU A 24 -19.61 4.32 -7.77
N GLY A 25 -19.91 5.61 -7.88
CA GLY A 25 -20.60 6.30 -6.81
C GLY A 25 -21.20 7.64 -7.22
N VAL A 26 -21.80 8.25 -6.24
CA VAL A 26 -22.33 9.63 -6.31
C VAL A 26 -21.75 10.42 -5.16
N GLY A 27 -21.58 11.71 -5.37
CA GLY A 27 -21.06 12.58 -4.34
C GLY A 27 -21.37 14.04 -4.59
N THR A 28 -20.97 14.87 -3.63
CA THR A 28 -20.99 16.31 -3.78
C THR A 28 -19.65 16.88 -3.39
N VAL A 29 -19.25 17.93 -4.10
CA VAL A 29 -18.08 18.75 -3.77
C VAL A 29 -18.56 20.15 -3.46
N ARG A 30 -18.14 20.68 -2.32
CA ARG A 30 -18.43 22.05 -1.88
C ARG A 30 -17.19 22.91 -1.98
N TYR A 31 -17.30 23.99 -2.71
CA TYR A 31 -16.24 24.99 -2.90
C TYR A 31 -16.32 26.12 -1.90
N PRO A 32 -15.24 26.90 -1.71
CA PRO A 32 -15.30 28.18 -1.01
C PRO A 32 -16.36 29.09 -1.67
N GLY A 33 -17.12 29.84 -0.88
CA GLY A 33 -18.23 30.62 -1.39
C GLY A 33 -19.59 29.92 -1.42
N GLY A 34 -19.64 28.64 -1.01
CA GLY A 34 -20.88 27.91 -0.73
C GLY A 34 -21.49 27.17 -1.92
N SER A 35 -20.92 27.28 -3.12
CA SER A 35 -21.37 26.48 -4.26
C SER A 35 -21.12 24.98 -4.03
N SER A 36 -22.09 24.15 -4.33
CA SER A 36 -22.00 22.69 -4.25
C SER A 36 -22.34 22.08 -5.59
N LEU A 37 -21.53 21.11 -6.02
CA LEU A 37 -21.74 20.36 -7.25
C LEU A 37 -21.93 18.90 -6.92
N GLY A 38 -23.06 18.34 -7.33
CA GLY A 38 -23.32 16.90 -7.32
C GLY A 38 -22.69 16.24 -8.54
N SER A 39 -22.17 15.03 -8.37
CA SER A 39 -21.54 14.27 -9.45
C SER A 39 -21.78 12.78 -9.33
N ALA A 40 -21.89 12.11 -10.48
CA ALA A 40 -21.63 10.68 -10.58
C ALA A 40 -20.14 10.48 -10.82
N MET A 41 -19.54 9.50 -10.14
CA MET A 41 -18.10 9.27 -10.16
C MET A 41 -17.75 7.86 -10.56
N LEU A 42 -16.70 7.73 -11.38
CA LEU A 42 -15.96 6.51 -11.64
C LEU A 42 -14.53 6.68 -11.10
N SER A 43 -14.07 5.76 -10.25
CA SER A 43 -12.76 5.89 -9.59
C SER A 43 -11.95 4.59 -9.68
N PRO A 44 -11.20 4.36 -10.78
CA PRO A 44 -10.25 3.25 -10.87
C PRO A 44 -9.02 3.50 -9.99
N GLY A 45 -8.44 2.42 -9.49
CA GLY A 45 -7.18 2.43 -8.76
C GLY A 45 -6.37 1.16 -8.97
N VAL A 46 -5.07 1.29 -9.00
CA VAL A 46 -4.10 0.20 -9.10
C VAL A 46 -3.03 0.40 -8.04
N HIS A 47 -2.68 -0.67 -7.37
CA HIS A 47 -1.60 -0.73 -6.40
C HIS A 47 -0.68 -1.89 -6.77
N TYR A 48 0.62 -1.64 -6.74
CA TYR A 48 1.66 -2.64 -6.95
C TYR A 48 2.66 -2.57 -5.81
N THR A 49 3.00 -3.69 -5.23
CA THR A 49 4.05 -3.77 -4.20
C THR A 49 4.94 -4.97 -4.49
N ALA A 50 6.23 -4.73 -4.47
CA ALA A 50 7.30 -5.73 -4.43
C ALA A 50 8.28 -5.31 -3.33
N ASP A 51 9.24 -6.17 -2.97
CA ASP A 51 10.14 -5.96 -1.82
C ASP A 51 10.79 -4.57 -1.71
N ALA A 52 11.24 -4.05 -2.84
CA ALA A 52 11.99 -2.80 -2.88
C ALA A 52 11.29 -1.68 -3.67
N VAL A 53 10.14 -1.95 -4.27
CA VAL A 53 9.44 -1.01 -5.16
C VAL A 53 7.94 -1.06 -4.91
N GLY A 54 7.30 0.09 -4.85
CA GLY A 54 5.86 0.23 -4.82
C GLY A 54 5.37 1.25 -5.83
N MET A 55 4.15 1.08 -6.28
CA MET A 55 3.46 2.00 -7.16
C MET A 55 1.99 2.07 -6.78
N ASP A 56 1.47 3.27 -6.70
CA ASP A 56 0.06 3.56 -6.57
C ASP A 56 -0.39 4.45 -7.71
N ALA A 57 -1.52 4.13 -8.31
CA ALA A 57 -2.15 4.99 -9.30
C ALA A 57 -3.66 4.98 -9.09
N SER A 58 -4.27 6.14 -9.14
CA SER A 58 -5.71 6.30 -9.07
C SER A 58 -6.16 7.43 -9.99
N ALA A 59 -7.38 7.31 -10.47
CA ALA A 59 -8.05 8.37 -11.21
C ALA A 59 -9.49 8.51 -10.72
N SER A 60 -10.08 9.65 -10.98
CA SER A 60 -11.52 9.87 -10.84
C SER A 60 -12.05 10.62 -12.05
N LEU A 61 -13.18 10.17 -12.54
CA LEU A 61 -13.97 10.84 -13.55
C LEU A 61 -15.29 11.23 -12.90
N ALA A 62 -15.61 12.51 -12.90
CA ALA A 62 -16.82 13.03 -12.29
C ALA A 62 -17.64 13.81 -13.33
N SER A 63 -18.90 13.45 -13.46
CA SER A 63 -19.87 14.21 -14.28
C SER A 63 -20.41 15.36 -13.45
N LEU A 64 -20.25 16.57 -13.96
CA LEU A 64 -20.72 17.81 -13.35
C LEU A 64 -21.95 18.34 -14.10
N PRO A 65 -22.75 19.24 -13.50
CA PRO A 65 -23.86 19.91 -14.20
C PRO A 65 -23.39 20.64 -15.46
N GLY A 66 -24.25 20.71 -16.48
CA GLY A 66 -23.93 21.40 -17.73
C GLY A 66 -23.08 20.60 -18.71
N SER A 67 -23.09 19.25 -18.62
CA SER A 67 -22.29 18.37 -19.48
C SER A 67 -20.77 18.56 -19.35
N VAL A 68 -20.33 19.09 -18.24
CA VAL A 68 -18.91 19.24 -17.89
C VAL A 68 -18.41 17.96 -17.22
N TRP A 69 -17.20 17.55 -17.54
CA TRP A 69 -16.51 16.45 -16.88
C TRP A 69 -15.24 16.94 -16.21
N SER A 70 -15.03 16.47 -14.99
CA SER A 70 -13.75 16.60 -14.30
C SER A 70 -13.03 15.27 -14.30
N SER A 71 -11.78 15.26 -14.72
CA SER A 71 -10.90 14.12 -14.56
C SER A 71 -9.74 14.51 -13.64
N GLN A 72 -9.45 13.63 -12.68
CA GLN A 72 -8.29 13.76 -11.81
C GLN A 72 -7.50 12.47 -11.87
N ALA A 73 -6.19 12.57 -11.89
CA ALA A 73 -5.30 11.42 -11.84
C ALA A 73 -4.19 11.68 -10.82
N ARG A 74 -3.79 10.63 -10.14
CA ARG A 74 -2.68 10.63 -9.20
C ARG A 74 -1.89 9.35 -9.37
N ALA A 75 -0.56 9.47 -9.37
CA ALA A 75 0.33 8.32 -9.41
C ALA A 75 1.52 8.58 -8.48
N SER A 76 2.03 7.54 -7.85
CA SER A 76 3.29 7.54 -7.13
C SER A 76 4.06 6.27 -7.41
N VAL A 77 5.37 6.39 -7.50
CA VAL A 77 6.30 5.27 -7.58
C VAL A 77 7.39 5.54 -6.56
N TRP A 78 7.67 4.56 -5.74
CA TRP A 78 8.75 4.63 -4.78
C TRP A 78 9.62 3.38 -4.82
N GLY A 79 10.88 3.51 -4.44
CA GLY A 79 11.81 2.41 -4.35
C GLY A 79 12.85 2.63 -3.28
N THR A 80 13.39 1.54 -2.72
CA THR A 80 14.45 1.59 -1.72
C THR A 80 15.56 0.59 -2.03
N THR A 81 16.78 0.89 -1.61
CA THR A 81 17.88 -0.07 -1.61
C THR A 81 17.67 -1.13 -0.50
N PRO A 82 18.36 -2.27 -0.58
CA PRO A 82 18.57 -3.10 0.59
C PRO A 82 19.21 -2.27 1.73
N PRO A 83 19.03 -2.67 3.02
CA PRO A 83 19.70 -2.02 4.13
C PRO A 83 21.22 -2.08 3.96
N PHE A 84 21.91 -0.96 4.17
CA PHE A 84 23.36 -0.89 4.05
C PHE A 84 24.07 -0.68 5.39
N ASP A 85 23.40 -0.09 6.39
CA ASP A 85 23.91 0.04 7.76
C ASP A 85 22.73 0.13 8.75
N ARG A 86 22.76 -0.71 9.82
CA ARG A 86 21.82 -0.66 10.96
C ARG A 86 20.37 -0.29 10.60
N ASN A 87 19.83 -0.91 9.54
CA ASN A 87 18.50 -0.65 9.02
C ASN A 87 18.31 0.69 8.27
N LEU A 88 19.39 1.34 7.87
CA LEU A 88 19.37 2.48 6.96
C LEU A 88 19.23 2.01 5.52
N ARG A 89 18.41 2.71 4.73
CA ARG A 89 18.20 2.51 3.29
C ARG A 89 18.21 3.85 2.59
N LEU A 90 18.64 3.87 1.34
CA LEU A 90 18.36 4.97 0.43
C LEU A 90 17.08 4.68 -0.31
N GLY A 91 16.25 5.68 -0.48
CA GLY A 91 15.01 5.59 -1.24
C GLY A 91 14.90 6.72 -2.25
N GLY A 92 13.95 6.54 -3.13
CA GLY A 92 13.49 7.58 -4.06
C GLY A 92 12.00 7.45 -4.29
N GLU A 93 11.35 8.59 -4.50
CA GLU A 93 9.93 8.65 -4.80
C GLU A 93 9.69 9.67 -5.91
N ALA A 94 8.82 9.31 -6.84
CA ALA A 94 8.26 10.23 -7.81
C ALA A 94 6.74 10.20 -7.69
N THR A 95 6.11 11.38 -7.58
CA THR A 95 4.66 11.52 -7.55
C THR A 95 4.19 12.45 -8.65
N PHE A 96 3.01 12.18 -9.13
CA PHE A 96 2.31 12.99 -10.12
C PHE A 96 0.85 13.17 -9.70
N ALA A 97 0.31 14.36 -9.90
CA ALA A 97 -1.12 14.64 -9.78
C ALA A 97 -1.54 15.56 -10.94
N GLY A 98 -2.72 15.35 -11.48
CA GLY A 98 -3.26 16.17 -12.55
C GLY A 98 -4.76 16.28 -12.49
N THR A 99 -5.29 17.41 -12.90
CA THR A 99 -6.73 17.71 -12.97
C THR A 99 -7.03 18.35 -14.31
N THR A 100 -8.08 17.88 -14.96
CA THR A 100 -8.59 18.48 -16.23
C THR A 100 -10.07 18.68 -16.12
N LEU A 101 -10.54 19.86 -16.50
CA LEU A 101 -11.95 20.18 -16.68
C LEU A 101 -12.20 20.33 -18.18
N ASN A 102 -13.03 19.45 -18.77
CA ASN A 102 -13.51 19.71 -20.13
C ASN A 102 -14.57 20.82 -20.09
N GLY A 103 -14.72 21.54 -21.17
CA GLY A 103 -15.61 22.72 -21.25
C GLY A 103 -14.92 24.07 -21.00
N GLY A 104 -13.59 24.13 -21.16
CA GLY A 104 -12.81 25.37 -21.11
C GLY A 104 -12.16 25.70 -19.75
N GLY A 105 -12.26 24.81 -18.78
CA GLY A 105 -11.68 25.02 -17.43
C GLY A 105 -10.17 24.81 -17.31
N GLY A 106 -9.49 24.39 -18.39
CA GLY A 106 -8.05 24.18 -18.40
C GLY A 106 -7.61 22.88 -17.71
N SER A 107 -6.30 22.70 -17.64
CA SER A 107 -5.64 21.55 -17.00
C SER A 107 -4.58 22.04 -16.02
N THR A 108 -4.44 21.32 -14.92
CA THR A 108 -3.40 21.57 -13.93
C THR A 108 -2.63 20.28 -13.64
N ALA A 109 -1.38 20.39 -13.27
CA ALA A 109 -0.56 19.24 -12.89
C ALA A 109 0.44 19.64 -11.81
N ALA A 110 0.85 18.65 -11.01
CA ALA A 110 1.95 18.76 -10.08
C ALA A 110 2.80 17.48 -10.15
N ALA A 111 4.10 17.64 -9.97
CA ALA A 111 5.03 16.52 -9.89
C ALA A 111 6.09 16.78 -8.81
N HIS A 112 6.50 15.72 -8.12
CA HIS A 112 7.53 15.74 -7.10
C HIS A 112 8.51 14.59 -7.36
N GLY A 113 9.81 14.87 -7.20
CA GLY A 113 10.85 13.85 -7.22
C GLY A 113 11.71 13.98 -5.97
N LEU A 114 11.70 12.99 -5.10
CA LEU A 114 12.37 13.04 -3.81
C LEU A 114 13.41 11.94 -3.69
N VAL A 115 14.57 12.27 -3.13
CA VAL A 115 15.54 11.31 -2.62
C VAL A 115 15.41 11.24 -1.12
N GLU A 116 15.41 10.04 -0.55
CA GLU A 116 15.07 9.81 0.84
C GLU A 116 16.10 8.92 1.53
N VAL A 117 16.41 9.23 2.77
CA VAL A 117 17.09 8.32 3.70
C VAL A 117 16.03 7.77 4.66
N VAL A 118 15.96 6.46 4.73
CA VAL A 118 14.97 5.73 5.54
C VAL A 118 15.68 4.94 6.61
N TRP A 119 15.25 5.10 7.86
CA TRP A 119 15.66 4.28 8.97
C TRP A 119 14.47 3.50 9.52
N GLY A 120 14.52 2.18 9.44
CA GLY A 120 13.45 1.28 9.86
C GLY A 120 14.00 0.17 10.76
N PRO A 121 14.18 0.42 12.07
CA PRO A 121 14.73 -0.57 13.00
C PRO A 121 13.78 -1.75 13.25
N SER A 122 12.55 -1.61 12.83
CA SER A 122 11.50 -2.62 12.94
C SER A 122 10.58 -2.55 11.72
N PRO A 123 9.98 -3.67 11.27
CA PRO A 123 8.96 -3.65 10.23
C PRO A 123 7.71 -2.83 10.64
N ASN A 124 7.52 -2.63 11.94
CA ASN A 124 6.34 -1.98 12.49
C ASN A 124 6.48 -0.46 12.65
N TRP A 125 7.67 0.10 12.53
CA TRP A 125 7.87 1.54 12.59
C TRP A 125 9.16 1.98 11.91
N GLY A 126 9.20 3.20 11.49
CA GLY A 126 10.38 3.83 10.94
C GLY A 126 10.16 5.31 10.67
N ILE A 127 11.24 5.94 10.26
CA ILE A 127 11.27 7.35 9.86
C ILE A 127 12.01 7.50 8.54
N GLY A 128 11.64 8.52 7.77
CA GLY A 128 12.29 8.89 6.52
C GLY A 128 12.46 10.40 6.43
N LEU A 129 13.58 10.82 5.87
CA LEU A 129 13.86 12.22 5.55
C LEU A 129 14.17 12.33 4.06
N ALA A 130 13.45 13.21 3.38
CA ALA A 130 13.57 13.35 1.94
C ALA A 130 13.71 14.81 1.51
N VAL A 131 14.31 15.01 0.34
CA VAL A 131 14.46 16.30 -0.30
C VAL A 131 14.47 16.12 -1.82
N GLY A 132 13.93 17.10 -2.54
CA GLY A 132 13.97 17.11 -4.00
C GLY A 132 13.18 18.23 -4.63
N PRO A 133 13.21 18.31 -5.96
CA PRO A 133 12.45 19.29 -6.71
C PRO A 133 10.97 18.92 -6.79
N SER A 134 10.14 19.95 -6.86
CA SER A 134 8.72 19.85 -7.12
C SER A 134 8.32 20.91 -8.14
N THR A 135 7.33 20.61 -8.94
CA THR A 135 6.81 21.55 -9.94
C THR A 135 5.29 21.51 -9.98
N GLY A 136 4.71 22.66 -10.24
CA GLY A 136 3.29 22.83 -10.52
C GLY A 136 3.11 23.53 -11.86
N MET A 137 2.06 23.17 -12.58
CA MET A 137 1.71 23.73 -13.87
C MET A 137 0.21 23.98 -13.96
N ILE A 138 -0.14 25.15 -14.41
CA ILE A 138 -1.50 25.54 -14.75
C ILE A 138 -1.52 25.88 -16.24
N SER A 139 -2.51 25.39 -16.97
CA SER A 139 -2.63 25.63 -18.41
C SER A 139 -2.58 27.12 -18.73
N GLY A 140 -1.68 27.51 -19.62
CA GLY A 140 -1.48 28.91 -20.03
C GLY A 140 -0.56 29.73 -19.12
N THR A 141 0.06 29.13 -18.10
CA THR A 141 1.05 29.79 -17.22
C THR A 141 2.40 29.11 -17.28
N LEU A 142 3.45 29.81 -16.79
CA LEU A 142 4.76 29.21 -16.61
C LEU A 142 4.75 28.23 -15.43
N PRO A 143 5.47 27.10 -15.51
CA PRO A 143 5.60 26.17 -14.41
C PRO A 143 6.20 26.84 -13.17
N VAL A 144 5.65 26.52 -12.01
CA VAL A 144 6.22 26.90 -10.71
C VAL A 144 7.15 25.79 -10.26
N VAL A 145 8.38 26.14 -9.88
CA VAL A 145 9.36 25.20 -9.33
C VAL A 145 9.59 25.51 -7.87
N ALA A 146 9.62 24.48 -7.03
CA ALA A 146 9.78 24.58 -5.60
C ALA A 146 10.83 23.56 -5.11
N LEU A 147 11.46 23.87 -3.97
CA LEU A 147 12.21 22.89 -3.18
C LEU A 147 11.25 22.26 -2.17
N HIS A 148 11.12 20.96 -2.24
CA HIS A 148 10.29 20.16 -1.36
C HIS A 148 11.17 19.33 -0.42
N THR A 149 10.90 19.41 0.86
CA THR A 149 11.50 18.55 1.89
C THR A 149 10.39 17.81 2.61
N ARG A 150 10.68 16.59 3.09
CA ARG A 150 9.70 15.77 3.78
C ARG A 150 10.35 15.01 4.92
N ALA A 151 9.70 15.03 6.08
CA ALA A 151 9.91 14.08 7.16
C ALA A 151 8.66 13.20 7.26
N ARG A 152 8.83 11.88 7.27
CA ARG A 152 7.73 10.94 7.48
C ARG A 152 8.05 9.94 8.56
N SER A 153 7.02 9.45 9.24
CA SER A 153 7.11 8.27 10.08
C SER A 153 5.91 7.37 9.84
N TRP A 154 6.11 6.08 10.05
CA TRP A 154 5.02 5.11 10.04
C TRP A 154 5.11 4.25 11.30
N TRP A 155 3.95 3.79 11.75
CA TRP A 155 3.84 3.00 12.94
C TRP A 155 2.63 2.07 12.89
N ARG A 156 2.88 0.78 13.15
CA ARG A 156 1.87 -0.27 13.26
C ARG A 156 2.00 -0.93 14.63
N PRO A 157 1.21 -0.49 15.64
CA PRO A 157 1.31 -1.00 17.00
C PRO A 157 1.05 -2.49 17.07
N GLY A 158 1.88 -3.21 17.80
CA GLY A 158 1.73 -4.64 18.08
C GLY A 158 1.96 -5.60 16.90
N GLY A 159 2.15 -5.09 15.68
CA GLY A 159 2.39 -5.93 14.48
C GLY A 159 1.24 -6.87 14.10
N ALA A 160 0.08 -6.76 14.75
CA ALA A 160 -1.10 -7.55 14.42
C ALA A 160 -1.69 -7.13 13.07
N ALA A 161 -2.28 -8.06 12.33
CA ALA A 161 -2.85 -7.80 11.01
C ALA A 161 -4.02 -6.78 11.03
N ASP A 162 -4.69 -6.64 12.17
CA ASP A 162 -5.79 -5.68 12.41
C ASP A 162 -5.34 -4.43 13.17
N ALA A 163 -4.03 -4.27 13.41
CA ALA A 163 -3.49 -3.07 14.02
C ALA A 163 -3.62 -1.86 13.09
N PRO A 164 -3.85 -0.66 13.63
CA PRO A 164 -3.88 0.55 12.82
C PRO A 164 -2.51 0.78 12.16
N ASP A 165 -2.54 1.12 10.87
CA ASP A 165 -1.38 1.68 10.16
C ASP A 165 -1.46 3.20 10.27
N VAL A 166 -0.51 3.79 10.99
CA VAL A 166 -0.45 5.24 11.23
C VAL A 166 0.73 5.82 10.48
N GLN A 167 0.49 6.87 9.73
CA GLN A 167 1.53 7.63 9.02
C GLN A 167 1.46 9.09 9.42
N LEU A 168 2.61 9.68 9.67
CA LEU A 168 2.78 11.11 9.94
C LEU A 168 3.72 11.70 8.89
N LEU A 169 3.34 12.84 8.33
CA LEU A 169 4.16 13.58 7.38
C LEU A 169 4.29 15.03 7.85
N VAL A 170 5.47 15.59 7.62
CA VAL A 170 5.73 17.03 7.72
C VAL A 170 6.52 17.44 6.47
N GLU A 171 5.98 18.38 5.72
CA GLU A 171 6.45 18.72 4.38
C GLU A 171 6.69 20.24 4.23
N PRO A 172 7.85 20.74 4.69
CA PRO A 172 8.28 22.10 4.40
C PRO A 172 8.56 22.28 2.91
N THR A 173 7.95 23.28 2.30
CA THR A 173 8.10 23.59 0.88
C THR A 173 8.47 25.05 0.70
N ARG A 174 9.51 25.31 -0.11
CA ARG A 174 9.89 26.65 -0.51
C ARG A 174 9.42 26.96 -1.91
N PHE A 175 8.42 27.79 -2.01
CA PHE A 175 7.95 28.41 -3.24
C PHE A 175 8.65 29.73 -3.52
N PRO A 176 8.59 30.28 -4.74
CA PRO A 176 9.15 31.59 -5.04
C PRO A 176 8.61 32.72 -4.13
N ALA A 177 7.33 32.67 -3.79
CA ALA A 177 6.67 33.67 -2.96
C ALA A 177 6.91 33.49 -1.44
N GLY A 178 7.37 32.33 -0.99
CA GLY A 178 7.59 32.07 0.46
C GLY A 178 7.50 30.61 0.84
N TRP A 179 7.59 30.36 2.15
CA TRP A 179 7.49 29.01 2.72
C TRP A 179 6.05 28.66 3.13
N PHE A 180 5.72 27.40 2.98
CA PHE A 180 4.65 26.78 3.75
C PHE A 180 5.11 25.42 4.29
N THR A 181 4.48 24.98 5.35
CA THR A 181 4.71 23.63 5.92
C THR A 181 3.37 22.96 6.04
N ASP A 182 3.22 21.83 5.38
CA ASP A 182 2.10 20.92 5.55
C ASP A 182 2.48 19.85 6.55
N ALA A 183 1.58 19.57 7.48
CA ALA A 183 1.67 18.43 8.38
C ALA A 183 0.41 17.58 8.22
N SER A 184 0.56 16.28 8.14
CA SER A 184 -0.58 15.36 8.04
C SER A 184 -0.39 14.10 8.87
N ALA A 185 -1.53 13.55 9.29
CA ALA A 185 -1.62 12.27 9.97
C ALA A 185 -2.69 11.43 9.26
N THR A 186 -2.36 10.21 8.91
CA THR A 186 -3.29 9.24 8.32
C THR A 186 -3.29 7.99 9.18
N ALA A 187 -4.48 7.45 9.44
CA ALA A 187 -4.65 6.18 10.13
C ALA A 187 -5.58 5.28 9.32
N THR A 188 -5.15 4.05 9.05
CA THR A 188 -5.96 3.04 8.38
C THR A 188 -6.09 1.82 9.27
N VAL A 189 -7.31 1.35 9.47
CA VAL A 189 -7.62 0.15 10.24
C VAL A 189 -8.37 -0.82 9.34
N GLU A 190 -7.85 -2.03 9.24
CA GLU A 190 -8.49 -3.12 8.52
C GLU A 190 -8.95 -4.19 9.51
N ARG A 191 -10.26 -4.31 9.72
CA ARG A 191 -10.83 -5.29 10.65
C ARG A 191 -12.01 -6.02 10.03
N GLY A 192 -11.87 -7.34 9.91
CA GLY A 192 -12.92 -8.18 9.34
C GLY A 192 -13.34 -7.70 7.94
N ARG A 193 -14.61 -7.33 7.79
CA ARG A 193 -15.18 -6.82 6.52
C ARG A 193 -15.05 -5.32 6.34
N THR A 194 -14.27 -4.65 7.17
CA THR A 194 -14.26 -3.18 7.22
C THR A 194 -12.85 -2.65 6.99
N ILE A 195 -12.72 -1.60 6.18
CA ILE A 195 -11.55 -0.73 6.11
C ILE A 195 -12.01 0.66 6.49
N LEU A 196 -11.43 1.23 7.53
CA LEU A 196 -11.62 2.61 7.95
C LEU A 196 -10.33 3.38 7.72
N SER A 197 -10.42 4.52 7.04
CA SER A 197 -9.29 5.44 6.86
C SER A 197 -9.67 6.82 7.38
N LEU A 198 -8.78 7.40 8.17
CA LEU A 198 -8.89 8.75 8.72
C LEU A 198 -7.68 9.56 8.27
N SER A 199 -7.87 10.81 7.90
CA SER A 199 -6.79 11.73 7.54
C SER A 199 -7.04 13.10 8.14
N LEU A 200 -6.00 13.68 8.74
CA LEU A 200 -5.97 15.04 9.22
C LEU A 200 -4.78 15.75 8.55
N ALA A 201 -4.96 16.97 8.15
CA ALA A 201 -3.90 17.78 7.55
C ALA A 201 -3.98 19.23 8.02
N GLY A 202 -2.85 19.85 8.14
CA GLY A 202 -2.75 21.27 8.49
C GLY A 202 -1.62 21.94 7.71
N ARG A 203 -1.84 23.17 7.30
CA ARG A 203 -0.83 24.04 6.69
C ARG A 203 -0.54 25.21 7.60
N VAL A 204 0.73 25.53 7.77
CA VAL A 204 1.22 26.73 8.42
C VAL A 204 2.01 27.55 7.39
N SER A 205 1.58 28.77 7.16
CA SER A 205 2.26 29.68 6.23
C SER A 205 1.80 31.12 6.44
N ALA A 206 2.76 32.04 6.48
CA ALA A 206 2.48 33.48 6.46
C ALA A 206 1.98 33.94 5.08
N THR A 207 2.47 33.31 3.99
CA THR A 207 2.16 33.71 2.61
C THR A 207 0.88 33.04 2.09
N TYR A 208 0.72 31.71 2.36
CA TYR A 208 -0.38 30.90 1.80
C TYR A 208 -1.53 30.68 2.81
N GLY A 209 -1.43 31.29 3.99
CA GLY A 209 -2.40 31.17 5.08
C GLY A 209 -2.36 29.83 5.80
N SER A 210 -2.68 29.86 7.09
CA SER A 210 -2.79 28.64 7.91
C SER A 210 -4.18 28.06 7.77
N LYS A 211 -4.28 26.76 7.50
CA LYS A 211 -5.54 26.05 7.23
C LYS A 211 -5.47 24.63 7.77
N ALA A 212 -6.62 24.05 8.05
CA ALA A 212 -6.76 22.64 8.42
C ALA A 212 -7.80 21.95 7.54
N ALA A 213 -7.60 20.65 7.36
CA ALA A 213 -8.51 19.77 6.64
C ALA A 213 -8.54 18.41 7.33
N GLY A 214 -9.59 17.65 7.08
CA GLY A 214 -9.69 16.29 7.57
C GLY A 214 -10.75 15.52 6.82
N SER A 215 -10.56 14.22 6.69
CA SER A 215 -11.47 13.34 5.98
C SER A 215 -11.53 11.96 6.64
N ALA A 216 -12.64 11.28 6.41
CA ALA A 216 -12.84 9.90 6.79
C ALA A 216 -13.46 9.12 5.64
N SER A 217 -13.10 7.85 5.50
CA SER A 217 -13.75 6.93 4.57
C SER A 217 -13.90 5.55 5.19
N LEU A 218 -14.98 4.89 4.84
CA LEU A 218 -15.33 3.55 5.28
C LEU A 218 -15.65 2.69 4.06
N GLN A 219 -15.01 1.54 3.96
CA GLN A 219 -15.38 0.47 3.03
C GLN A 219 -15.91 -0.72 3.84
N TRP A 220 -17.08 -1.20 3.47
CA TRP A 220 -17.69 -2.40 4.08
C TRP A 220 -17.89 -3.46 3.02
N PHE A 221 -17.18 -4.57 3.13
CA PHE A 221 -17.20 -5.68 2.18
C PHE A 221 -18.46 -6.53 2.37
N VAL A 222 -19.44 -6.36 1.50
CA VAL A 222 -20.67 -7.18 1.45
C VAL A 222 -20.40 -8.55 0.80
N LYS A 223 -19.39 -8.62 -0.08
CA LYS A 223 -18.82 -9.84 -0.68
C LYS A 223 -17.30 -9.70 -0.74
N PRO A 224 -16.53 -10.79 -0.90
CA PRO A 224 -15.06 -10.73 -0.91
C PRO A 224 -14.44 -9.73 -1.91
N ARG A 225 -15.16 -9.41 -3.00
CA ARG A 225 -14.70 -8.47 -4.02
C ARG A 225 -15.56 -7.22 -4.16
N VAL A 226 -16.59 -7.07 -3.34
CA VAL A 226 -17.55 -5.96 -3.45
C VAL A 226 -17.67 -5.26 -2.12
N ALA A 227 -17.32 -3.99 -2.05
CA ALA A 227 -17.49 -3.14 -0.89
C ALA A 227 -18.49 -2.02 -1.16
N LEU A 228 -19.29 -1.69 -0.14
CA LEU A 228 -19.96 -0.39 -0.05
C LEU A 228 -18.94 0.61 0.48
N GLU A 229 -18.92 1.80 -0.09
CA GLU A 229 -17.96 2.84 0.24
C GLU A 229 -18.69 4.13 0.58
N VAL A 230 -18.34 4.75 1.70
CA VAL A 230 -18.81 6.08 2.09
C VAL A 230 -17.63 6.89 2.62
N GLY A 231 -17.60 8.15 2.31
CA GLY A 231 -16.56 9.03 2.84
C GLY A 231 -16.94 10.49 2.71
N GLY A 232 -16.19 11.30 3.43
CA GLY A 232 -16.39 12.74 3.41
C GLY A 232 -15.34 13.47 4.22
N GLY A 233 -15.33 14.79 4.03
CA GLY A 233 -14.37 15.64 4.71
C GLY A 233 -14.00 16.87 3.92
N SER A 234 -12.79 17.33 4.13
CA SER A 234 -12.21 18.44 3.36
C SER A 234 -10.76 18.15 2.99
N VAL A 235 -10.29 18.76 1.92
CA VAL A 235 -8.89 18.76 1.49
C VAL A 235 -8.32 20.17 1.54
N LEU A 236 -7.01 20.28 1.80
CA LEU A 236 -6.31 21.56 1.70
C LEU A 236 -6.32 22.06 0.26
N ASN A 237 -6.18 23.37 0.08
CA ASN A 237 -5.88 23.92 -1.24
C ASN A 237 -4.50 23.42 -1.72
N ASP A 238 -4.38 23.18 -3.02
CA ASP A 238 -3.12 22.78 -3.63
C ASP A 238 -2.44 23.98 -4.28
N PRO A 239 -1.32 24.50 -3.73
CA PRO A 239 -0.62 25.66 -4.30
C PRO A 239 0.10 25.34 -5.61
N TYR A 240 0.40 24.06 -5.90
CA TYR A 240 1.07 23.65 -7.12
C TYR A 240 0.13 23.71 -8.33
N GLN A 241 -1.14 23.43 -8.11
CA GLN A 241 -2.18 23.38 -9.13
C GLN A 241 -3.19 24.53 -9.02
N ASP A 242 -3.01 25.43 -8.01
CA ASP A 242 -3.97 26.48 -7.65
C ASP A 242 -5.40 25.95 -7.43
N LEU A 243 -5.50 24.72 -6.93
CA LEU A 243 -6.79 24.12 -6.60
C LEU A 243 -7.27 24.64 -5.24
N PRO A 244 -8.53 25.07 -5.12
CA PRO A 244 -9.04 25.61 -3.87
C PRO A 244 -9.25 24.52 -2.83
N ARG A 245 -9.34 24.92 -1.56
CA ARG A 245 -9.83 24.05 -0.50
C ARG A 245 -11.26 23.62 -0.82
N THR A 246 -11.54 22.32 -0.75
CA THR A 246 -12.88 21.78 -1.01
C THR A 246 -13.33 20.87 0.13
N GLY A 247 -14.64 20.85 0.37
CA GLY A 247 -15.31 19.82 1.16
C GLY A 247 -15.97 18.82 0.22
N PHE A 248 -16.10 17.55 0.63
CA PHE A 248 -16.73 16.52 -0.17
C PHE A 248 -17.47 15.50 0.69
N ILE A 249 -18.43 14.84 0.09
CA ILE A 249 -19.07 13.62 0.61
C ILE A 249 -19.36 12.71 -0.58
N PHE A 250 -19.19 11.41 -0.42
CA PHE A 250 -19.50 10.43 -1.45
C PHE A 250 -20.06 9.13 -0.85
N LEU A 251 -20.81 8.43 -1.68
CA LEU A 251 -21.34 7.10 -1.43
C LEU A 251 -21.20 6.28 -2.71
N GLY A 252 -20.77 5.03 -2.61
CA GLY A 252 -20.55 4.20 -3.79
C GLY A 252 -20.41 2.72 -3.51
N VAL A 253 -20.08 2.01 -4.57
CA VAL A 253 -19.70 0.59 -4.57
C VAL A 253 -18.33 0.48 -5.20
N ARG A 254 -17.44 -0.27 -4.56
CA ARG A 254 -16.10 -0.56 -5.07
C ARG A 254 -15.95 -2.04 -5.37
N LEU A 255 -15.49 -2.35 -6.57
CA LEU A 255 -15.15 -3.68 -7.02
C LEU A 255 -13.64 -3.89 -6.94
N HIS A 256 -13.21 -4.96 -6.30
CA HIS A 256 -11.80 -5.32 -6.16
C HIS A 256 -11.45 -6.52 -7.03
N ARG A 257 -10.28 -6.49 -7.67
CA ARG A 257 -9.75 -7.62 -8.45
C ARG A 257 -9.46 -8.82 -7.54
N SER A 258 -8.76 -8.56 -6.43
CA SER A 258 -8.39 -9.59 -5.46
C SER A 258 -9.49 -9.73 -4.41
N PRO A 259 -9.92 -10.95 -4.07
CA PRO A 259 -10.89 -11.14 -3.01
C PRO A 259 -10.25 -10.79 -1.67
N ARG A 260 -10.96 -10.05 -0.84
CA ARG A 260 -10.61 -9.95 0.57
C ARG A 260 -10.95 -11.27 1.25
N PRO A 261 -10.05 -11.88 2.04
CA PRO A 261 -10.38 -13.05 2.83
C PRO A 261 -11.64 -12.76 3.65
N ALA A 262 -12.61 -13.68 3.62
CA ALA A 262 -13.73 -13.58 4.54
C ALA A 262 -13.16 -13.54 5.95
N PRO A 263 -13.68 -12.68 6.86
CA PRO A 263 -13.35 -12.85 8.25
C PRO A 263 -13.85 -14.23 8.63
N ASP A 264 -12.93 -15.16 8.80
CA ASP A 264 -13.25 -16.45 9.38
C ASP A 264 -13.95 -16.14 10.70
N GLY A 265 -15.16 -16.65 10.87
CA GLY A 265 -15.97 -16.41 12.05
C GLY A 265 -15.23 -16.84 13.32
N GLY A 266 -14.73 -15.84 14.05
CA GLY A 266 -13.80 -16.00 15.16
C GLY A 266 -12.36 -16.20 14.64
N ALA A 267 -11.44 -15.36 15.08
CA ALA A 267 -10.02 -15.59 14.90
C ALA A 267 -9.71 -17.01 15.41
N ARG A 268 -9.68 -18.00 14.50
CA ARG A 268 -9.04 -19.25 14.82
C ARG A 268 -7.62 -18.85 15.15
N THR A 269 -7.26 -18.96 16.41
CA THR A 269 -5.86 -18.92 16.81
C THR A 269 -5.21 -20.03 16.03
N LEU A 270 -4.56 -19.68 14.91
CA LEU A 270 -3.86 -20.67 14.11
C LEU A 270 -2.81 -21.27 15.03
N ALA A 271 -2.87 -22.57 15.21
CA ALA A 271 -1.89 -23.28 16.01
C ALA A 271 -0.66 -23.59 15.15
N PRO A 272 0.54 -23.60 15.72
CA PRO A 272 1.70 -24.16 15.04
C PRO A 272 1.38 -25.56 14.54
N LEU A 273 1.91 -25.93 13.38
CA LEU A 273 1.82 -27.30 12.90
C LEU A 273 2.63 -28.21 13.85
N VAL A 274 1.97 -29.17 14.49
CA VAL A 274 2.63 -30.15 15.31
C VAL A 274 2.94 -31.37 14.43
N ALA A 275 4.22 -31.74 14.35
CA ALA A 275 4.67 -32.83 13.51
C ALA A 275 4.13 -34.17 13.97
N GLU A 276 3.70 -35.03 13.02
CA GLU A 276 3.47 -36.45 13.27
C GLU A 276 4.81 -37.18 13.36
N MET A 277 5.08 -37.81 14.50
CA MET A 277 6.31 -38.61 14.68
C MET A 277 6.09 -40.04 14.23
N ARG A 278 6.99 -40.55 13.40
CA ARG A 278 7.01 -41.96 12.99
C ARG A 278 8.42 -42.51 13.22
N GLY A 279 8.63 -43.07 14.41
CA GLY A 279 9.98 -43.38 14.91
C GLY A 279 10.79 -42.08 15.05
N ASP A 280 11.99 -42.04 14.49
CA ASP A 280 12.88 -40.88 14.51
C ASP A 280 12.58 -39.86 13.37
N SER A 281 11.51 -40.10 12.63
CA SER A 281 11.16 -39.23 11.48
C SER A 281 9.91 -38.43 11.73
N VAL A 282 9.95 -37.20 11.27
CA VAL A 282 8.83 -36.25 11.19
C VAL A 282 8.10 -36.45 9.87
N VAL A 283 6.79 -36.68 9.90
CA VAL A 283 5.94 -36.79 8.72
C VAL A 283 5.03 -35.58 8.63
N LEU A 284 5.11 -34.89 7.50
CA LEU A 284 4.28 -33.72 7.21
C LEU A 284 3.43 -34.01 5.98
N ARG A 285 2.12 -33.68 6.06
CA ARG A 285 1.19 -33.85 4.95
C ARG A 285 0.45 -32.54 4.68
N PHE A 286 0.36 -32.22 3.41
CA PHE A 286 -0.30 -31.00 2.93
C PHE A 286 -1.26 -31.34 1.80
N ARG A 287 -2.44 -30.71 1.81
CA ARG A 287 -3.37 -30.77 0.68
C ARG A 287 -3.20 -29.50 -0.16
N MET A 288 -2.79 -29.66 -1.42
CA MET A 288 -2.53 -28.59 -2.37
C MET A 288 -3.29 -28.87 -3.67
N ALA A 289 -4.54 -28.38 -3.71
CA ALA A 289 -5.43 -28.63 -4.83
C ALA A 289 -4.89 -28.02 -6.14
N GLY A 290 -4.85 -28.84 -7.20
CA GLY A 290 -4.42 -28.43 -8.53
C GLY A 290 -2.91 -28.20 -8.70
N ALA A 291 -2.09 -28.48 -7.68
CA ALA A 291 -0.64 -28.38 -7.79
C ALA A 291 -0.06 -29.53 -8.61
N ARG A 292 0.83 -29.25 -9.55
CA ARG A 292 1.59 -30.24 -10.32
C ARG A 292 2.82 -30.73 -9.59
N SER A 293 3.40 -29.89 -8.74
CA SER A 293 4.52 -30.19 -7.89
C SER A 293 4.47 -29.39 -6.60
N VAL A 294 4.92 -29.96 -5.49
CA VAL A 294 5.05 -29.26 -4.21
C VAL A 294 6.40 -29.59 -3.60
N ALA A 295 7.12 -28.60 -3.15
CA ALA A 295 8.35 -28.73 -2.39
C ALA A 295 8.20 -28.03 -1.03
N ILE A 296 9.05 -28.39 -0.06
CA ILE A 296 9.13 -27.74 1.24
C ILE A 296 10.53 -27.13 1.43
N ALA A 297 10.55 -25.90 1.93
CA ALA A 297 11.78 -25.20 2.29
C ALA A 297 11.63 -24.64 3.71
N GLY A 298 12.68 -24.74 4.51
CA GLY A 298 12.64 -24.27 5.89
C GLY A 298 14.02 -24.20 6.54
N ASP A 299 14.05 -23.90 7.83
CA ASP A 299 15.28 -23.70 8.62
C ASP A 299 16.26 -24.88 8.56
N TRP A 300 15.74 -26.10 8.38
CA TRP A 300 16.55 -27.32 8.38
C TRP A 300 17.31 -27.58 7.07
N ASN A 301 16.97 -26.95 5.99
CA ASN A 301 17.59 -27.17 4.67
C ASN A 301 18.07 -25.86 4.02
N ALA A 302 18.37 -24.86 4.85
CA ALA A 302 18.81 -23.53 4.41
C ALA A 302 17.88 -22.93 3.34
N TRP A 303 16.58 -23.16 3.48
CA TRP A 303 15.51 -22.69 2.57
C TRP A 303 15.63 -23.21 1.13
N GLY A 304 16.42 -24.29 0.91
CA GLY A 304 16.49 -25.00 -0.37
C GLY A 304 15.24 -25.89 -0.58
N PRO A 305 14.44 -25.68 -1.65
CA PRO A 305 13.24 -26.48 -1.87
C PRO A 305 13.53 -27.97 -2.03
N ARG A 306 12.86 -28.82 -1.25
CA ARG A 306 12.90 -30.27 -1.35
C ARG A 306 11.54 -30.81 -1.75
N MET A 307 11.47 -31.57 -2.85
CA MET A 307 10.22 -32.10 -3.39
C MET A 307 9.51 -33.03 -2.39
N LEU A 308 8.18 -32.87 -2.30
CA LEU A 308 7.28 -33.76 -1.58
C LEU A 308 6.84 -34.92 -2.48
N ARG A 309 6.50 -36.01 -1.87
CA ARG A 309 5.95 -37.18 -2.54
C ARG A 309 4.43 -37.02 -2.69
N PRO A 310 3.85 -37.14 -3.89
CA PRO A 310 2.41 -37.17 -4.06
C PRO A 310 1.83 -38.47 -3.52
N LEU A 311 0.73 -38.39 -2.76
CA LEU A 311 -0.03 -39.53 -2.25
C LEU A 311 -1.35 -39.77 -3.02
N GLY A 312 -1.73 -38.84 -3.94
CA GLY A 312 -3.01 -38.81 -4.59
C GLY A 312 -3.98 -37.82 -3.93
N GLU A 313 -5.10 -37.51 -4.59
CA GLU A 313 -6.15 -36.56 -4.10
C GLU A 313 -5.60 -35.22 -3.62
N ASP A 314 -4.63 -34.67 -4.34
CA ASP A 314 -3.94 -33.41 -3.99
C ASP A 314 -3.16 -33.45 -2.67
N VAL A 315 -2.88 -34.62 -2.11
CA VAL A 315 -2.13 -34.78 -0.87
C VAL A 315 -0.66 -35.05 -1.16
N TRP A 316 0.19 -34.31 -0.45
CA TRP A 316 1.66 -34.35 -0.57
C TRP A 316 2.29 -34.63 0.76
N GLU A 317 3.31 -35.47 0.79
CA GLU A 317 3.98 -35.94 2.01
C GLU A 317 5.48 -35.67 1.98
N SER A 318 6.01 -35.18 3.10
CA SER A 318 7.45 -35.10 3.36
C SER A 318 7.79 -35.88 4.59
N THR A 319 8.89 -36.67 4.52
CA THR A 319 9.49 -37.33 5.68
C THR A 319 10.86 -36.70 5.92
N LEU A 320 11.06 -36.17 7.12
CA LEU A 320 12.23 -35.43 7.53
C LEU A 320 12.80 -36.01 8.82
N VAL A 321 14.11 -35.93 8.99
CA VAL A 321 14.76 -36.21 10.27
C VAL A 321 15.10 -34.89 10.92
N LEU A 322 14.32 -34.50 11.90
CA LEU A 322 14.47 -33.23 12.61
C LEU A 322 14.61 -33.46 14.10
N ARG A 323 15.42 -32.65 14.76
CA ARG A 323 15.52 -32.67 16.23
C ARG A 323 14.27 -31.98 16.81
N ARG A 324 14.01 -32.25 18.10
CA ARG A 324 12.98 -31.49 18.85
C ARG A 324 13.25 -30.00 18.79
N GLY A 325 12.21 -29.23 18.51
CA GLY A 325 12.35 -27.76 18.39
C GLY A 325 11.26 -27.08 17.58
N LEU A 326 11.43 -25.78 17.44
CA LEU A 326 10.59 -24.94 16.62
C LEU A 326 11.33 -24.64 15.32
N TYR A 327 10.64 -24.76 14.20
CA TYR A 327 11.16 -24.51 12.86
C TYR A 327 10.21 -23.61 12.07
N HIS A 328 10.76 -22.87 11.12
CA HIS A 328 10.02 -22.10 10.16
C HIS A 328 10.12 -22.74 8.78
N PHE A 329 9.03 -22.67 8.01
CA PHE A 329 8.99 -23.26 6.68
C PHE A 329 7.94 -22.65 5.78
N ASN A 330 8.07 -22.83 4.48
CA ASN A 330 7.05 -22.57 3.48
C ASN A 330 7.00 -23.75 2.48
N LEU A 331 5.90 -23.82 1.73
CA LEU A 331 5.80 -24.70 0.57
C LEU A 331 6.17 -23.90 -0.68
N VAL A 332 6.76 -24.59 -1.65
CA VAL A 332 7.01 -24.07 -2.99
C VAL A 332 6.16 -24.87 -3.96
N VAL A 333 5.17 -24.26 -4.53
CA VAL A 333 4.21 -24.86 -5.47
C VAL A 333 4.64 -24.56 -6.90
N ASP A 334 4.61 -25.58 -7.74
CA ASP A 334 4.95 -25.50 -9.17
C ASP A 334 6.30 -24.84 -9.47
N GLY A 335 7.23 -24.94 -8.50
CA GLY A 335 8.62 -24.50 -8.61
C GLY A 335 8.84 -23.00 -8.39
N SER A 336 7.80 -22.18 -8.26
CA SER A 336 7.91 -20.72 -8.13
C SER A 336 7.10 -20.11 -6.99
N ASP A 337 5.97 -20.67 -6.64
CA ASP A 337 5.01 -20.03 -5.75
C ASP A 337 5.27 -20.40 -4.29
N TRP A 338 5.82 -19.49 -3.54
CA TRP A 338 6.04 -19.64 -2.11
C TRP A 338 4.75 -19.41 -1.34
N VAL A 339 4.27 -20.44 -0.67
CA VAL A 339 2.96 -20.44 0.01
C VAL A 339 3.10 -20.91 1.45
N VAL A 340 2.40 -20.21 2.33
CA VAL A 340 2.16 -20.70 3.69
C VAL A 340 1.02 -21.71 3.65
N PRO A 341 1.16 -22.92 4.26
CA PRO A 341 0.07 -23.88 4.34
C PRO A 341 -1.14 -23.33 5.08
N ASN A 342 -2.34 -23.58 4.55
CA ASN A 342 -3.56 -23.12 5.18
C ASN A 342 -3.76 -23.71 6.58
N GLY A 343 -4.16 -22.89 7.54
CA GLY A 343 -4.52 -23.32 8.88
C GLY A 343 -3.32 -23.47 9.85
N VAL A 344 -2.12 -23.08 9.42
CA VAL A 344 -0.90 -23.10 10.24
C VAL A 344 -0.58 -21.71 10.77
N ALA A 345 -0.13 -21.63 12.02
CA ALA A 345 0.36 -20.36 12.59
C ALA A 345 1.56 -19.83 11.81
N THR A 346 1.63 -18.52 11.66
CA THR A 346 2.68 -17.84 10.93
C THR A 346 3.39 -16.82 11.78
N VAL A 347 4.65 -16.55 11.43
CA VAL A 347 5.43 -15.42 11.93
C VAL A 347 5.99 -14.65 10.74
N SER A 348 6.34 -13.39 10.95
CA SER A 348 7.04 -12.59 9.94
C SER A 348 8.45 -13.16 9.74
N ASP A 349 8.88 -13.25 8.47
CA ASP A 349 10.26 -13.60 8.11
C ASP A 349 11.25 -12.44 8.28
N GLY A 350 10.76 -11.27 8.71
CA GLY A 350 11.57 -10.06 8.86
C GLY A 350 11.85 -9.32 7.53
N LEU A 351 11.39 -9.87 6.41
CA LEU A 351 11.60 -9.32 5.06
C LEU A 351 10.28 -8.86 4.41
N GLY A 352 9.18 -8.89 5.17
CA GLY A 352 7.83 -8.52 4.70
C GLY A 352 6.98 -9.71 4.27
N GLY A 353 7.51 -10.93 4.33
CA GLY A 353 6.80 -12.18 4.11
C GLY A 353 6.32 -12.84 5.41
N LEU A 354 5.62 -13.96 5.24
CA LEU A 354 5.19 -14.85 6.33
C LEU A 354 5.78 -16.24 6.15
N VAL A 355 6.17 -16.85 7.26
CA VAL A 355 6.60 -18.24 7.30
C VAL A 355 5.75 -19.02 8.29
N ALA A 356 5.45 -20.28 7.94
CA ALA A 356 4.71 -21.18 8.78
C ALA A 356 5.57 -21.68 9.96
N VAL A 357 4.93 -21.96 11.08
CA VAL A 357 5.59 -22.46 12.30
C VAL A 357 5.32 -23.95 12.46
N LEU A 358 6.39 -24.74 12.59
CA LEU A 358 6.39 -26.17 12.85
C LEU A 358 6.98 -26.44 14.22
N ILE A 359 6.28 -27.24 15.03
CA ILE A 359 6.80 -27.78 16.31
C ILE A 359 7.07 -29.27 16.14
N VAL A 360 8.30 -29.67 16.41
CA VAL A 360 8.72 -31.06 16.53
C VAL A 360 8.80 -31.38 18.02
N PRO A 361 7.93 -32.29 18.55
CA PRO A 361 7.78 -32.55 19.96
C PRO A 361 8.96 -33.32 20.58
#